data_fc5f4c87224114a1f75dc564141d7c5f
#
_entry.id   fc5f4c87224114a1f75dc564141d7c5f
#
_cell.length_a   1.000
_cell.length_b   1.000
_cell.length_c   1.000
_cell.angle_alpha   90.00
_cell.angle_beta   90.00
_cell.angle_gamma   90.00
#
_symmetry.space_group_name_H-M   'P 1'
#
loop_
_entity.id
_entity.type
_entity.pdbx_description
1 polymer ?
#
loop_
_entity_poly.entity_id
_entity_poly.type
_entity_poly.pdbx_seq_one_letter_code
_entity_poly.pdbx_strand_id
1 'polypeptide(L)'
;DRVDGRRINSPNDLAITPSGSIYFSDRVGDVSPDNGITYSAIISAEPQDDGTYKTFRRTFDTSMPNGLLFSSDYKTLYVAQSDYGASEDRHLRAYPVNDDGSLGEYELLHDFGPHRGIDGMTLSNAGNIVACTGWELSGPGGMITVFDPKGRIIETHPTPAQRPTNCTFVGEDLYVSSIEGHCIVAHNTGMTGHLLWPN
;
A
#
# COMPACT_ATOMS: atom_id res chain seq x y z
N ASP A 1 -15.39 -8.40 10.35
CA ASP A 1 -14.28 -8.68 11.27
C ASP A 1 -13.67 -10.07 11.07
N ARG A 2 -14.13 -10.81 10.03
CA ARG A 2 -13.70 -12.19 9.75
C ARG A 2 -13.49 -12.43 8.26
N VAL A 3 -12.55 -13.31 7.94
CA VAL A 3 -12.35 -13.91 6.62
C VAL A 3 -12.19 -15.43 6.83
N ASP A 4 -12.82 -16.25 5.98
CA ASP A 4 -12.82 -17.71 6.10
C ASP A 4 -13.24 -18.22 7.51
N GLY A 5 -14.17 -17.51 8.16
CA GLY A 5 -14.65 -17.81 9.51
C GLY A 5 -13.69 -17.43 10.64
N ARG A 6 -12.47 -16.94 10.35
CA ARG A 6 -11.46 -16.50 11.31
C ARG A 6 -11.40 -15.00 11.43
N ARG A 7 -10.96 -14.49 12.57
CA ARG A 7 -10.77 -13.03 12.77
C ARG A 7 -9.60 -12.52 11.94
N ILE A 8 -9.75 -11.32 11.37
CA ILE A 8 -8.62 -10.57 10.79
C ILE A 8 -7.64 -10.21 11.90
N ASN A 9 -6.36 -10.05 11.56
CA ASN A 9 -5.30 -9.86 12.55
C ASN A 9 -5.01 -8.39 12.82
N SER A 10 -4.35 -7.73 11.87
CA SER A 10 -3.79 -6.41 12.02
C SER A 10 -3.88 -5.65 10.70
N PRO A 11 -5.10 -5.20 10.32
CA PRO A 11 -5.27 -4.37 9.14
C PRO A 11 -4.37 -3.14 9.21
N ASN A 12 -3.69 -2.83 8.09
CA ASN A 12 -2.71 -1.76 8.06
C ASN A 12 -3.16 -0.62 7.14
N ASP A 13 -3.26 -0.86 5.84
CA ASP A 13 -3.64 0.16 4.85
C ASP A 13 -4.84 -0.32 4.04
N LEU A 14 -5.55 0.60 3.38
CA LEU A 14 -6.75 0.29 2.61
C LEU A 14 -6.90 1.15 1.35
N ALA A 15 -7.61 0.59 0.36
CA ALA A 15 -8.07 1.30 -0.83
C ALA A 15 -9.51 0.88 -1.15
N ILE A 16 -10.31 1.82 -1.66
CA ILE A 16 -11.74 1.63 -1.92
C ILE A 16 -12.00 1.80 -3.42
N THR A 17 -12.81 0.90 -3.98
CA THR A 17 -13.26 0.98 -5.37
C THR A 17 -14.53 1.81 -5.51
N PRO A 18 -14.89 2.30 -6.72
CA PRO A 18 -16.15 2.99 -6.96
C PRO A 18 -17.41 2.16 -6.65
N SER A 19 -17.30 0.83 -6.64
CA SER A 19 -18.39 -0.07 -6.22
C SER A 19 -18.56 -0.16 -4.69
N GLY A 20 -17.67 0.49 -3.91
CA GLY A 20 -17.67 0.42 -2.45
C GLY A 20 -16.95 -0.79 -1.87
N SER A 21 -16.29 -1.60 -2.69
CA SER A 21 -15.44 -2.69 -2.20
C SER A 21 -14.17 -2.13 -1.56
N ILE A 22 -13.85 -2.60 -0.36
CA ILE A 22 -12.71 -2.17 0.43
C ILE A 22 -11.63 -3.25 0.34
N TYR A 23 -10.47 -2.92 -0.21
CA TYR A 23 -9.30 -3.79 -0.17
C TYR A 23 -8.38 -3.30 0.95
N PHE A 24 -7.85 -4.20 1.74
CA PHE A 24 -6.93 -3.85 2.82
C PHE A 24 -5.85 -4.90 3.01
N SER A 25 -4.68 -4.44 3.45
CA SER A 25 -3.59 -5.31 3.86
C SER A 25 -3.83 -5.79 5.29
N ASP A 26 -3.75 -7.11 5.53
CA ASP A 26 -3.80 -7.69 6.87
C ASP A 26 -2.56 -8.53 7.12
N ARG A 27 -1.89 -8.27 8.24
CA ARG A 27 -0.61 -8.88 8.58
C ARG A 27 -0.75 -9.77 9.80
N VAL A 28 -0.05 -10.90 9.79
CA VAL A 28 0.19 -11.66 11.00
C VAL A 28 1.20 -10.89 11.84
N GLY A 29 0.75 -10.36 12.97
CA GLY A 29 1.60 -9.67 13.94
C GLY A 29 2.11 -10.62 15.03
N ASP A 30 2.91 -10.07 15.95
CA ASP A 30 3.43 -10.81 17.11
C ASP A 30 2.31 -11.29 18.05
N VAL A 31 1.16 -10.65 18.01
CA VAL A 31 -0.02 -10.99 18.81
C VAL A 31 -1.21 -11.11 17.84
N SER A 32 -1.49 -12.31 17.40
CA SER A 32 -2.72 -12.60 16.68
C SER A 32 -3.87 -12.85 17.65
N PRO A 33 -5.09 -12.36 17.36
CA PRO A 33 -6.25 -12.70 18.19
C PRO A 33 -6.52 -14.20 18.18
N ASP A 34 -7.07 -14.72 19.27
CA ASP A 34 -7.56 -16.09 19.32
C ASP A 34 -8.50 -16.36 18.14
N ASN A 35 -8.29 -17.46 17.43
CA ASN A 35 -8.96 -17.78 16.18
C ASN A 35 -8.72 -16.80 15.02
N GLY A 36 -7.62 -16.04 15.04
CA GLY A 36 -7.18 -15.20 13.92
C GLY A 36 -6.74 -16.04 12.71
N ILE A 37 -6.69 -15.39 11.54
CA ILE A 37 -6.08 -15.99 10.36
C ILE A 37 -4.58 -16.19 10.62
N THR A 38 -4.01 -17.23 10.02
CA THR A 38 -2.60 -17.63 10.22
C THR A 38 -1.70 -17.24 9.06
N TYR A 39 -2.18 -16.34 8.22
CA TYR A 39 -1.48 -15.84 7.04
C TYR A 39 -1.62 -14.33 6.93
N SER A 40 -0.69 -13.68 6.25
CA SER A 40 -0.82 -12.30 5.81
C SER A 40 -1.38 -12.26 4.39
N ALA A 41 -2.25 -11.31 4.09
CA ALA A 41 -2.87 -11.22 2.77
C ALA A 41 -3.43 -9.81 2.48
N ILE A 42 -3.69 -9.55 1.21
CA ILE A 42 -4.71 -8.57 0.83
C ILE A 42 -6.06 -9.26 0.95
N ILE A 43 -6.97 -8.61 1.64
CA ILE A 43 -8.35 -9.03 1.85
C ILE A 43 -9.26 -7.98 1.22
N SER A 44 -10.34 -8.39 0.56
CA SER A 44 -11.42 -7.48 0.19
C SER A 44 -12.66 -7.70 1.07
N ALA A 45 -13.36 -6.60 1.33
CA ALA A 45 -14.70 -6.58 1.90
C ALA A 45 -15.64 -5.98 0.86
N GLU A 46 -16.59 -6.76 0.38
CA GLU A 46 -17.52 -6.38 -0.70
C GLU A 46 -18.90 -6.11 -0.14
N PRO A 47 -19.51 -4.95 -0.47
CA PRO A 47 -20.84 -4.61 0.02
C PRO A 47 -21.90 -5.59 -0.52
N GLN A 48 -22.86 -5.92 0.32
CA GLN A 48 -24.00 -6.75 0.00
C GLN A 48 -25.29 -5.93 0.05
N ASP A 49 -26.35 -6.40 -0.59
CA ASP A 49 -27.64 -5.70 -0.68
C ASP A 49 -28.30 -5.47 0.70
N ASP A 50 -27.96 -6.30 1.69
CA ASP A 50 -28.46 -6.17 3.06
C ASP A 50 -27.66 -5.20 3.94
N GLY A 51 -26.69 -4.48 3.36
CA GLY A 51 -25.82 -3.53 4.06
C GLY A 51 -24.68 -4.17 4.82
N THR A 52 -24.49 -5.48 4.72
CA THR A 52 -23.32 -6.18 5.26
C THR A 52 -22.18 -6.20 4.25
N TYR A 53 -21.01 -6.71 4.68
CA TYR A 53 -19.86 -6.92 3.82
C TYR A 53 -19.47 -8.40 3.83
N LYS A 54 -19.20 -8.94 2.65
CA LYS A 54 -18.61 -10.26 2.49
C LYS A 54 -17.11 -10.13 2.24
N THR A 55 -16.32 -10.88 2.98
CA THR A 55 -14.85 -10.81 2.90
C THR A 55 -14.26 -11.94 2.09
N PHE A 56 -13.17 -11.65 1.36
CA PHE A 56 -12.46 -12.62 0.54
C PHE A 56 -10.95 -12.42 0.72
N ARG A 57 -10.20 -13.50 0.81
CA ARG A 57 -8.75 -13.49 0.66
C ARG A 57 -8.39 -13.28 -0.81
N ARG A 58 -7.55 -12.29 -1.12
CA ARG A 58 -7.20 -11.91 -2.49
C ARG A 58 -5.78 -12.29 -2.89
N THR A 59 -4.84 -12.40 -1.92
CA THR A 59 -3.47 -12.83 -2.19
C THR A 59 -3.11 -14.07 -1.39
N PHE A 60 -2.21 -14.90 -1.96
CA PHE A 60 -1.72 -16.14 -1.36
C PHE A 60 -0.19 -16.19 -1.31
N ASP A 61 0.45 -15.12 -1.72
CA ASP A 61 1.87 -14.95 -1.98
C ASP A 61 2.48 -13.74 -1.26
N THR A 62 1.74 -13.16 -0.30
CA THR A 62 2.19 -12.05 0.53
C THR A 62 2.55 -12.52 1.93
N SER A 63 3.68 -12.02 2.48
CA SER A 63 4.12 -12.30 3.87
C SER A 63 3.95 -11.07 4.78
N MET A 64 4.22 -9.86 4.26
CA MET A 64 4.10 -8.61 5.00
C MET A 64 3.56 -7.50 4.08
N PRO A 65 2.29 -7.61 3.59
CA PRO A 65 1.69 -6.56 2.78
C PRO A 65 1.50 -5.29 3.64
N ASN A 66 1.85 -4.14 3.06
CA ASN A 66 1.78 -2.83 3.69
C ASN A 66 0.89 -1.91 2.86
N GLY A 67 1.39 -0.79 2.37
CA GLY A 67 0.61 0.13 1.55
C GLY A 67 -0.01 -0.52 0.32
N LEU A 68 -1.22 -0.11 -0.04
CA LEU A 68 -1.87 -0.53 -1.27
C LEU A 68 -2.59 0.62 -1.96
N LEU A 69 -2.66 0.57 -3.28
CA LEU A 69 -3.14 1.67 -4.11
C LEU A 69 -3.70 1.14 -5.42
N PHE A 70 -4.88 1.56 -5.82
CA PHE A 70 -5.38 1.28 -7.16
C PHE A 70 -4.77 2.22 -8.21
N SER A 71 -4.58 1.71 -9.43
CA SER A 71 -4.41 2.54 -10.62
C SER A 71 -5.67 3.40 -10.85
N SER A 72 -5.54 4.48 -11.61
CA SER A 72 -6.66 5.40 -11.87
C SER A 72 -7.87 4.76 -12.56
N ASP A 73 -7.66 3.68 -13.29
CA ASP A 73 -8.72 2.90 -13.95
C ASP A 73 -9.21 1.69 -13.13
N TYR A 74 -8.69 1.50 -11.92
CA TYR A 74 -8.99 0.40 -11.00
C TYR A 74 -8.70 -1.01 -11.55
N LYS A 75 -7.89 -1.13 -12.61
CA LYS A 75 -7.53 -2.42 -13.22
C LYS A 75 -6.26 -3.03 -12.65
N THR A 76 -5.52 -2.27 -11.86
CA THR A 76 -4.30 -2.73 -11.19
C THR A 76 -4.35 -2.33 -9.72
N LEU A 77 -4.04 -3.28 -8.84
CA LEU A 77 -3.77 -3.01 -7.44
C LEU A 77 -2.26 -3.07 -7.22
N TYR A 78 -1.66 -1.93 -6.88
CA TYR A 78 -0.26 -1.85 -6.45
C TYR A 78 -0.20 -2.22 -4.97
N VAL A 79 0.73 -3.10 -4.61
CA VAL A 79 0.91 -3.58 -3.24
C VAL A 79 2.37 -3.50 -2.85
N ALA A 80 2.64 -2.87 -1.72
CA ALA A 80 3.93 -2.92 -1.07
C ALA A 80 4.04 -4.22 -0.27
N GLN A 81 4.99 -5.07 -0.64
CA GLN A 81 5.46 -6.17 0.18
C GLN A 81 6.68 -5.68 0.94
N SER A 82 6.60 -5.51 2.25
CA SER A 82 7.60 -4.77 3.04
C SER A 82 8.01 -5.53 4.30
N ASP A 83 8.51 -6.75 4.12
CA ASP A 83 9.02 -7.53 5.23
C ASP A 83 10.30 -6.91 5.82
N TYR A 84 10.51 -7.07 7.12
CA TYR A 84 11.70 -6.56 7.82
C TYR A 84 12.84 -7.58 7.89
N GLY A 85 12.58 -8.85 7.63
CA GLY A 85 13.58 -9.90 7.59
C GLY A 85 14.63 -9.67 6.49
N ALA A 86 15.92 -9.87 6.75
CA ALA A 86 16.97 -9.59 5.78
C ALA A 86 16.91 -10.48 4.52
N SER A 87 16.26 -11.64 4.63
CA SER A 87 16.05 -12.61 3.55
C SER A 87 14.67 -12.54 2.91
N GLU A 88 13.83 -11.58 3.34
CA GLU A 88 12.45 -11.51 2.90
C GLU A 88 12.27 -10.49 1.78
N ASP A 89 11.18 -10.64 1.05
CA ASP A 89 10.88 -9.79 -0.09
C ASP A 89 10.49 -8.37 0.33
N ARG A 90 11.06 -7.39 -0.36
CA ARG A 90 10.69 -5.97 -0.26
C ARG A 90 10.42 -5.45 -1.66
N HIS A 91 9.18 -5.60 -2.07
CA HIS A 91 8.75 -5.42 -3.44
C HIS A 91 7.67 -4.34 -3.57
N LEU A 92 7.68 -3.66 -4.70
CA LEU A 92 6.47 -3.06 -5.25
C LEU A 92 5.90 -4.03 -6.28
N ARG A 93 4.69 -4.52 -6.05
CA ARG A 93 3.99 -5.50 -6.88
C ARG A 93 2.76 -4.90 -7.52
N ALA A 94 2.46 -5.27 -8.77
CA ALA A 94 1.25 -4.91 -9.48
C ALA A 94 0.39 -6.15 -9.73
N TYR A 95 -0.80 -6.18 -9.15
CA TYR A 95 -1.76 -7.26 -9.33
C TYR A 95 -2.85 -6.82 -10.32
N PRO A 96 -3.08 -7.52 -11.43
CA PRO A 96 -4.26 -7.29 -12.26
C PRO A 96 -5.53 -7.54 -11.45
N VAL A 97 -6.51 -6.65 -11.58
CA VAL A 97 -7.83 -6.78 -10.95
C VAL A 97 -8.81 -7.33 -11.97
N ASN A 98 -9.36 -8.51 -11.70
CA ASN A 98 -10.35 -9.15 -12.55
C ASN A 98 -11.75 -8.57 -12.32
N ASP A 99 -12.68 -8.81 -13.24
CA ASP A 99 -14.06 -8.29 -13.17
C ASP A 99 -14.83 -8.78 -11.92
N ASP A 100 -14.46 -9.93 -11.37
CA ASP A 100 -15.01 -10.48 -10.12
C ASP A 100 -14.31 -9.98 -8.85
N GLY A 101 -13.40 -9.02 -8.99
CA GLY A 101 -12.61 -8.46 -7.89
C GLY A 101 -11.47 -9.35 -7.40
N SER A 102 -11.26 -10.54 -8.00
CA SER A 102 -10.07 -11.35 -7.70
C SER A 102 -8.81 -10.70 -8.27
N LEU A 103 -7.65 -11.07 -7.72
CA LEU A 103 -6.36 -10.60 -8.21
C LEU A 103 -5.68 -11.69 -9.04
N GLY A 104 -5.09 -11.31 -10.17
CA GLY A 104 -4.26 -12.18 -10.98
C GLY A 104 -2.86 -12.35 -10.39
N GLU A 105 -1.97 -13.05 -11.09
CA GLU A 105 -0.55 -13.13 -10.74
C GLU A 105 0.08 -11.74 -10.80
N TYR A 106 0.94 -11.42 -9.82
CA TYR A 106 1.58 -10.10 -9.79
C TYR A 106 2.74 -9.99 -10.78
N GLU A 107 2.93 -8.79 -11.26
CA GLU A 107 4.17 -8.34 -11.87
C GLU A 107 5.04 -7.68 -10.80
N LEU A 108 6.33 -8.09 -10.72
CA LEU A 108 7.31 -7.43 -9.89
C LEU A 108 7.73 -6.12 -10.55
N LEU A 109 7.31 -4.99 -10.00
CA LEU A 109 7.67 -3.68 -10.51
C LEU A 109 9.02 -3.19 -10.01
N HIS A 110 9.30 -3.39 -8.70
CA HIS A 110 10.56 -2.96 -8.10
C HIS A 110 10.93 -3.86 -6.92
N ASP A 111 12.22 -4.19 -6.84
CA ASP A 111 12.84 -4.91 -5.73
C ASP A 111 13.79 -3.96 -4.99
N PHE A 112 13.51 -3.72 -3.70
CA PHE A 112 14.34 -2.86 -2.83
C PHE A 112 15.57 -3.59 -2.26
N GLY A 113 15.71 -4.88 -2.52
CA GLY A 113 16.78 -5.70 -1.97
C GLY A 113 16.79 -5.68 -0.43
N PRO A 114 17.96 -5.45 0.20
CA PRO A 114 18.09 -5.51 1.66
C PRO A 114 17.58 -4.24 2.38
N HIS A 115 17.08 -3.24 1.64
CA HIS A 115 16.63 -1.97 2.22
C HIS A 115 15.13 -1.97 2.47
N ARG A 116 14.66 -1.17 3.43
CA ARG A 116 13.23 -1.02 3.67
C ARG A 116 12.53 -0.54 2.41
N GLY A 117 11.49 -1.25 2.02
CA GLY A 117 10.64 -0.92 0.89
C GLY A 117 9.67 0.23 1.18
N ILE A 118 8.47 0.13 0.63
CA ILE A 118 7.40 1.10 0.77
C ILE A 118 6.61 0.84 2.06
N ASP A 119 6.24 1.92 2.76
CA ASP A 119 5.19 1.92 3.80
C ASP A 119 3.86 2.27 3.13
N GLY A 120 3.45 3.53 3.12
CA GLY A 120 2.27 4.00 2.40
C GLY A 120 2.61 4.67 1.07
N MET A 121 1.62 4.87 0.21
CA MET A 121 1.77 5.48 -1.10
C MET A 121 0.49 6.15 -1.59
N THR A 122 0.63 7.08 -2.52
CA THR A 122 -0.46 7.77 -3.19
C THR A 122 -0.25 7.83 -4.70
N LEU A 123 -1.30 8.13 -5.46
CA LEU A 123 -1.24 8.25 -6.91
C LEU A 123 -1.25 9.73 -7.33
N SER A 124 -0.35 10.11 -8.23
CA SER A 124 -0.43 11.41 -8.89
C SER A 124 -1.45 11.40 -10.03
N ASN A 125 -1.90 12.58 -10.45
CA ASN A 125 -2.78 12.73 -11.63
C ASN A 125 -2.14 12.25 -12.94
N ALA A 126 -0.81 12.17 -12.98
CA ALA A 126 -0.07 11.59 -14.11
C ALA A 126 -0.03 10.04 -14.07
N GLY A 127 -0.60 9.42 -13.03
CA GLY A 127 -0.58 7.97 -12.83
C GLY A 127 0.69 7.45 -12.18
N ASN A 128 1.60 8.33 -11.72
CA ASN A 128 2.82 7.91 -11.03
C ASN A 128 2.53 7.53 -9.59
N ILE A 129 3.23 6.52 -9.08
CA ILE A 129 3.15 6.07 -7.69
C ILE A 129 4.14 6.90 -6.86
N VAL A 130 3.62 7.65 -5.89
CA VAL A 130 4.42 8.45 -4.96
C VAL A 130 4.44 7.74 -3.62
N ALA A 131 5.60 7.24 -3.20
CA ALA A 131 5.73 6.28 -2.13
C ALA A 131 6.67 6.74 -1.01
N CYS A 132 6.27 6.48 0.23
CA CYS A 132 7.11 6.63 1.42
C CYS A 132 8.05 5.42 1.53
N THR A 133 9.36 5.63 1.34
CA THR A 133 10.36 4.56 1.30
C THR A 133 11.51 4.79 2.27
N GLY A 134 12.26 3.74 2.55
CA GLY A 134 13.48 3.82 3.34
C GLY A 134 13.24 4.06 4.85
N TRP A 135 14.28 3.96 5.61
CA TRP A 135 14.32 4.26 7.04
C TRP A 135 15.75 4.59 7.50
N GLU A 136 15.86 5.06 8.74
CA GLU A 136 17.12 5.50 9.34
C GLU A 136 18.18 4.39 9.54
N LEU A 137 17.78 3.13 9.56
CA LEU A 137 18.67 2.00 9.86
C LEU A 137 19.25 1.32 8.63
N SER A 138 18.77 1.63 7.42
CA SER A 138 19.28 1.01 6.21
C SER A 138 19.11 1.89 4.98
N GLY A 139 20.00 1.72 4.02
CA GLY A 139 19.98 2.42 2.75
C GLY A 139 20.21 3.93 2.88
N PRO A 140 19.66 4.71 1.97
CA PRO A 140 19.89 6.17 1.90
C PRO A 140 19.08 6.99 2.93
N GLY A 141 18.33 6.34 3.83
CA GLY A 141 17.43 6.99 4.77
C GLY A 141 16.00 7.11 4.27
N GLY A 142 15.19 7.91 4.97
CA GLY A 142 13.80 8.15 4.60
C GLY A 142 13.67 8.97 3.33
N MET A 143 12.83 8.52 2.41
CA MET A 143 12.66 9.14 1.09
C MET A 143 11.21 9.15 0.65
N ILE A 144 10.89 10.10 -0.22
CA ILE A 144 9.78 9.96 -1.16
C ILE A 144 10.37 9.48 -2.48
N THR A 145 9.90 8.33 -2.95
CA THR A 145 10.29 7.76 -4.24
C THR A 145 9.09 7.79 -5.17
N VAL A 146 9.31 8.33 -6.37
CA VAL A 146 8.28 8.39 -7.41
C VAL A 146 8.59 7.34 -8.48
N PHE A 147 7.63 6.45 -8.70
CA PHE A 147 7.71 5.43 -9.74
C PHE A 147 6.74 5.77 -10.88
N ASP A 148 7.15 5.49 -12.10
CA ASP A 148 6.18 5.39 -13.19
C ASP A 148 5.31 4.12 -13.01
N PRO A 149 4.19 3.97 -13.74
CA PRO A 149 3.31 2.80 -13.62
C PRO A 149 3.97 1.44 -13.91
N LYS A 150 5.18 1.44 -14.49
CA LYS A 150 5.98 0.24 -14.78
C LYS A 150 7.04 -0.04 -13.71
N GLY A 151 7.04 0.72 -12.62
CA GLY A 151 7.95 0.52 -11.50
C GLY A 151 9.35 1.11 -11.68
N ARG A 152 9.58 1.89 -12.75
CA ARG A 152 10.84 2.61 -12.90
C ARG A 152 10.83 3.83 -11.99
N ILE A 153 11.87 3.98 -11.16
CA ILE A 153 12.10 5.19 -10.38
C ILE A 153 12.37 6.36 -11.33
N ILE A 154 11.57 7.41 -11.22
CA ILE A 154 11.71 8.64 -12.02
C ILE A 154 12.21 9.81 -11.16
N GLU A 155 11.90 9.83 -9.86
CA GLU A 155 12.36 10.84 -8.91
C GLU A 155 12.60 10.22 -7.54
N THR A 156 13.52 10.82 -6.76
CA THR A 156 13.73 10.51 -5.35
C THR A 156 14.01 11.79 -4.57
N HIS A 157 13.34 11.95 -3.43
CA HIS A 157 13.46 13.14 -2.59
C HIS A 157 13.74 12.72 -1.15
N PRO A 158 14.96 12.96 -0.61
CA PRO A 158 15.25 12.75 0.79
C PRO A 158 14.29 13.54 1.67
N THR A 159 13.76 12.90 2.71
CA THR A 159 12.91 13.56 3.70
C THR A 159 13.72 13.92 4.95
N PRO A 160 13.36 14.99 5.67
CA PRO A 160 13.90 15.24 6.98
C PRO A 160 13.37 14.23 8.04
N ALA A 161 12.30 13.49 7.71
CA ALA A 161 11.82 12.39 8.54
C ALA A 161 12.70 11.17 8.38
N GLN A 162 13.01 10.51 9.48
CA GLN A 162 13.81 9.28 9.46
C GLN A 162 13.04 8.12 8.83
N ARG A 163 11.72 8.09 9.06
CA ARG A 163 10.84 7.02 8.57
C ARG A 163 9.50 7.58 8.12
N PRO A 164 9.39 8.00 6.86
CA PRO A 164 8.10 8.38 6.29
C PRO A 164 7.16 7.17 6.25
N THR A 165 5.90 7.36 6.61
CA THR A 165 4.94 6.26 6.76
C THR A 165 3.80 6.30 5.74
N ASN A 166 3.23 7.47 5.46
CA ASN A 166 2.22 7.62 4.43
C ASN A 166 2.24 9.04 3.85
N CYS A 167 1.63 9.23 2.69
CA CYS A 167 1.57 10.55 2.04
C CYS A 167 0.29 10.75 1.26
N THR A 168 -0.08 12.02 1.10
CA THR A 168 -1.22 12.43 0.28
C THR A 168 -1.03 13.83 -0.28
N PHE A 169 -1.69 14.15 -1.39
CA PHE A 169 -1.68 15.47 -1.99
C PHE A 169 -2.84 16.33 -1.51
N VAL A 170 -2.56 17.63 -1.33
CA VAL A 170 -3.57 18.67 -1.23
C VAL A 170 -3.18 19.77 -2.21
N GLY A 171 -3.83 19.82 -3.36
CA GLY A 171 -3.36 20.61 -4.50
C GLY A 171 -2.01 20.11 -4.99
N GLU A 172 -1.01 20.99 -5.05
CA GLU A 172 0.37 20.66 -5.42
C GLU A 172 1.28 20.39 -4.20
N ASP A 173 0.73 20.44 -3.01
CA ASP A 173 1.48 20.16 -1.79
C ASP A 173 1.37 18.69 -1.41
N LEU A 174 2.51 18.05 -1.11
CA LEU A 174 2.57 16.68 -0.62
C LEU A 174 2.73 16.69 0.90
N TYR A 175 1.74 16.13 1.59
CA TYR A 175 1.77 15.90 3.03
C TYR A 175 2.30 14.50 3.31
N VAL A 176 3.29 14.40 4.18
CA VAL A 176 3.97 13.14 4.54
C VAL A 176 3.94 12.95 6.05
N SER A 177 3.38 11.85 6.51
CA SER A 177 3.45 11.45 7.92
C SER A 177 4.73 10.66 8.21
N SER A 178 5.21 10.71 9.45
CA SER A 178 6.36 9.93 9.90
C SER A 178 6.10 9.16 11.17
N ILE A 179 6.90 8.12 11.41
CA ILE A 179 6.80 7.30 12.62
C ILE A 179 7.09 8.10 13.89
N GLU A 180 7.85 9.19 13.78
CA GLU A 180 8.15 10.08 14.89
C GLU A 180 6.96 10.99 15.28
N GLY A 181 5.83 10.89 14.58
CA GLY A 181 4.64 11.69 14.82
C GLY A 181 4.67 13.07 14.17
N HIS A 182 5.55 13.31 13.21
CA HIS A 182 5.62 14.55 12.44
C HIS A 182 4.80 14.47 11.16
N CYS A 183 4.29 15.63 10.74
CA CYS A 183 3.77 15.83 9.40
C CYS A 183 4.72 16.82 8.68
N ILE A 184 5.24 16.38 7.57
CA ILE A 184 6.13 17.18 6.71
C ILE A 184 5.33 17.60 5.49
N VAL A 185 5.52 18.82 5.03
CA VAL A 185 4.86 19.31 3.82
C VAL A 185 5.92 19.72 2.82
N ALA A 186 5.89 19.08 1.65
CA ALA A 186 6.62 19.53 0.48
C ALA A 186 5.71 20.42 -0.35
N HIS A 187 6.01 21.72 -0.40
CA HIS A 187 5.22 22.71 -1.12
C HIS A 187 5.56 22.76 -2.61
N ASN A 188 4.54 22.99 -3.45
CA ASN A 188 4.70 23.22 -4.88
C ASN A 188 5.53 22.13 -5.57
N THR A 189 5.17 20.87 -5.38
CA THR A 189 5.90 19.72 -5.92
C THR A 189 5.86 19.65 -7.46
N GLY A 190 4.99 20.43 -8.10
CA GLY A 190 4.70 20.33 -9.53
C GLY A 190 3.85 19.11 -9.90
N MET A 191 3.42 18.34 -8.90
CA MET A 191 2.51 17.21 -9.05
C MET A 191 1.20 17.50 -8.30
N THR A 192 0.10 16.92 -8.77
CA THR A 192 -1.18 16.91 -8.06
C THR A 192 -1.62 15.48 -7.84
N GLY A 193 -2.40 15.22 -6.79
CA GLY A 193 -2.91 13.91 -6.47
C GLY A 193 -4.07 13.50 -7.36
N HIS A 194 -4.13 12.21 -7.70
CA HIS A 194 -5.33 11.61 -8.24
C HIS A 194 -6.39 11.52 -7.16
N LEU A 195 -7.63 11.88 -7.50
CA LEU A 195 -8.74 11.75 -6.55
C LEU A 195 -9.03 10.28 -6.29
N LEU A 196 -8.79 9.86 -5.06
CA LEU A 196 -9.11 8.51 -4.61
C LEU A 196 -10.60 8.43 -4.22
N TRP A 197 -11.21 7.28 -4.42
CA TRP A 197 -12.57 7.03 -3.97
C TRP A 197 -12.59 6.79 -2.44
N PRO A 198 -13.62 7.28 -1.68
CA PRO A 198 -14.69 8.19 -2.11
C PRO A 198 -14.21 9.64 -2.21
N ASN A 199 -14.76 10.37 -3.20
CA ASN A 199 -14.52 11.81 -3.44
C ASN A 199 -15.51 12.67 -2.67
#